data_0eea10292015f9fe57e2313066c1b53a
#
_entry.id   0eea10292015f9fe57e2313066c1b53a
#
_cell.length_a   1.000
_cell.length_b   1.000
_cell.length_c   1.000
_cell.angle_alpha   90.00
_cell.angle_beta   90.00
_cell.angle_gamma   90.00
#
_symmetry.space_group_name_H-M   'P 1'
#
loop_
_entity.id
_entity.type
_entity.pdbx_description
1 polymer ?
#
loop_
_entity_poly.entity_id
_entity_poly.type
_entity_poly.pdbx_seq_one_letter_code
_entity_poly.pdbx_strand_id
1 'polypeptide(L)'
;MADTKVSDLSSATPATNDLLYLVDVSDTTDNAAGSSKNCLVSDILALASFDMLSKLASSEISITSATTATLGRMHVCSGTSANYTVTLPSPTGNAGKLIGLRMAAGLTKLVTIDAGSGVLINGTRTRIMWAGESAILLCDGSNWFKIAGKFVPMSCNMARATSLSGGPGSLYIPMNTTISDPTGAMADTSTNYGIVFARPGTYLMLGTASYSSLVSNATNIQAKLNINGTQVRNVTANGLSGAYLSVECSHTATVSAGDALTLSTYLSLTVNLFTSGPPYENQISVLEIPSW
;
A
#
# COMPACT_ATOMS: atom_id res chain seq x y z
N MET A 1 -33.51 -59.52 -9.12
CA MET A 1 -33.55 -58.03 -9.20
C MET A 1 -32.63 -57.65 -10.33
N ALA A 2 -33.12 -56.85 -11.28
CA ALA A 2 -32.24 -56.33 -12.34
C ALA A 2 -31.25 -55.35 -11.72
N ASP A 3 -29.97 -55.55 -12.00
CA ASP A 3 -28.91 -54.62 -11.56
C ASP A 3 -29.05 -53.31 -12.32
N THR A 4 -29.45 -52.23 -11.66
CA THR A 4 -29.53 -50.91 -12.26
C THR A 4 -28.12 -50.37 -12.33
N LYS A 5 -27.63 -50.08 -13.53
CA LYS A 5 -26.32 -49.45 -13.71
C LYS A 5 -26.30 -48.08 -13.05
N VAL A 6 -25.18 -47.71 -12.47
CA VAL A 6 -24.98 -46.38 -11.84
C VAL A 6 -25.26 -45.23 -12.80
N SER A 7 -25.01 -45.46 -14.12
CA SER A 7 -25.32 -44.50 -15.20
C SER A 7 -26.82 -44.26 -15.43
N ASP A 8 -27.68 -45.13 -14.91
CA ASP A 8 -29.12 -45.07 -15.11
C ASP A 8 -29.84 -44.41 -13.93
N LEU A 9 -29.10 -44.00 -12.93
CA LEU A 9 -29.62 -43.23 -11.79
C LEU A 9 -29.82 -41.79 -12.15
N SER A 10 -30.92 -41.20 -11.71
CA SER A 10 -31.16 -39.78 -11.87
C SER A 10 -30.09 -38.97 -11.17
N SER A 11 -29.61 -37.87 -11.82
CA SER A 11 -28.68 -36.94 -11.16
C SER A 11 -29.35 -36.32 -9.91
N ALA A 12 -28.66 -36.35 -8.79
CA ALA A 12 -29.06 -35.63 -7.59
C ALA A 12 -28.08 -34.48 -7.34
N THR A 13 -28.58 -33.40 -6.74
CA THR A 13 -27.70 -32.36 -6.21
C THR A 13 -27.22 -32.78 -4.83
N PRO A 14 -25.94 -33.11 -4.63
CA PRO A 14 -25.44 -33.54 -3.32
C PRO A 14 -25.59 -32.45 -2.27
N ALA A 15 -26.05 -32.82 -1.08
CA ALA A 15 -26.03 -32.00 0.12
C ALA A 15 -24.80 -32.34 0.97
N THR A 16 -24.39 -31.43 1.87
CA THR A 16 -23.17 -31.61 2.68
C THR A 16 -23.24 -32.79 3.67
N ASN A 17 -24.45 -33.24 3.98
CA ASN A 17 -24.73 -34.39 4.83
C ASN A 17 -25.05 -35.70 4.09
N ASP A 18 -25.00 -35.68 2.75
CA ASP A 18 -25.12 -36.88 1.94
C ASP A 18 -23.93 -37.81 2.18
N LEU A 19 -24.19 -39.12 2.14
CA LEU A 19 -23.16 -40.13 2.23
C LEU A 19 -22.78 -40.64 0.84
N LEU A 20 -21.49 -40.68 0.59
CA LEU A 20 -20.89 -41.33 -0.57
C LEU A 20 -20.28 -42.67 -0.16
N TYR A 21 -20.50 -43.70 -0.95
CA TYR A 21 -19.80 -44.97 -0.79
C TYR A 21 -18.53 -44.96 -1.59
N LEU A 22 -17.41 -45.18 -0.91
CA LEU A 22 -16.07 -45.27 -1.51
C LEU A 22 -15.51 -46.67 -1.23
N VAL A 23 -14.69 -47.16 -2.17
CA VAL A 23 -13.85 -48.34 -1.91
C VAL A 23 -12.49 -47.84 -1.47
N ASP A 24 -12.13 -48.04 -0.20
CA ASP A 24 -10.81 -47.76 0.32
C ASP A 24 -9.88 -48.94 -0.01
N VAL A 25 -9.11 -48.81 -1.06
CA VAL A 25 -8.20 -49.88 -1.54
C VAL A 25 -7.00 -50.10 -0.62
N SER A 26 -6.74 -49.20 0.31
CA SER A 26 -5.68 -49.33 1.32
C SER A 26 -6.13 -50.12 2.55
N ASP A 27 -7.47 -50.17 2.80
CA ASP A 27 -8.06 -50.95 3.87
C ASP A 27 -8.58 -52.30 3.33
N THR A 28 -7.86 -53.35 3.58
CA THR A 28 -8.18 -54.71 3.14
C THR A 28 -8.82 -55.55 4.26
N THR A 29 -9.40 -54.93 5.28
CA THR A 29 -9.97 -55.61 6.44
C THR A 29 -11.12 -56.56 6.07
N ASP A 30 -12.00 -56.09 5.15
CA ASP A 30 -13.18 -56.88 4.74
C ASP A 30 -12.97 -57.65 3.44
N ASN A 31 -12.13 -57.17 2.55
CA ASN A 31 -11.84 -57.77 1.25
C ASN A 31 -10.45 -57.35 0.72
N ALA A 32 -9.74 -58.29 0.07
CA ALA A 32 -8.44 -58.05 -0.55
C ALA A 32 -8.46 -56.96 -1.66
N ALA A 33 -9.63 -56.67 -2.24
CA ALA A 33 -9.82 -55.58 -3.23
C ALA A 33 -10.13 -54.21 -2.62
N GLY A 34 -10.18 -54.13 -1.26
CA GLY A 34 -10.51 -52.93 -0.50
C GLY A 34 -11.83 -53.07 0.27
N SER A 35 -12.00 -52.24 1.29
CA SER A 35 -13.20 -52.18 2.12
C SER A 35 -14.11 -51.05 1.67
N SER A 36 -15.42 -51.27 1.67
CA SER A 36 -16.42 -50.22 1.39
C SER A 36 -16.56 -49.30 2.59
N LYS A 37 -16.41 -47.99 2.37
CA LYS A 37 -16.53 -46.96 3.39
C LYS A 37 -17.56 -45.90 2.93
N ASN A 38 -18.28 -45.34 3.89
CA ASN A 38 -19.07 -44.15 3.65
C ASN A 38 -18.28 -42.91 4.09
N CYS A 39 -18.38 -41.89 3.28
CA CYS A 39 -17.77 -40.57 3.51
C CYS A 39 -18.84 -39.52 3.33
N LEU A 40 -18.87 -38.53 4.20
CA LEU A 40 -19.71 -37.35 3.98
C LEU A 40 -19.20 -36.52 2.82
N VAL A 41 -20.11 -35.95 2.05
CA VAL A 41 -19.74 -34.98 0.99
C VAL A 41 -18.93 -33.82 1.57
N SER A 42 -19.23 -33.40 2.81
CA SER A 42 -18.47 -32.39 3.54
C SER A 42 -16.99 -32.75 3.73
N ASP A 43 -16.67 -34.04 3.96
CA ASP A 43 -15.29 -34.48 4.18
C ASP A 43 -14.48 -34.44 2.88
N ILE A 44 -15.09 -34.78 1.76
CA ILE A 44 -14.48 -34.68 0.44
C ILE A 44 -14.24 -33.21 0.08
N LEU A 45 -15.21 -32.32 0.34
CA LEU A 45 -15.06 -30.88 0.13
C LEU A 45 -13.99 -30.27 1.03
N ALA A 46 -13.78 -30.80 2.24
CA ALA A 46 -12.71 -30.35 3.12
C ALA A 46 -11.31 -30.74 2.61
N LEU A 47 -11.20 -31.88 1.90
CA LEU A 47 -9.95 -32.31 1.26
C LEU A 47 -9.64 -31.53 -0.05
N ALA A 48 -10.64 -30.92 -0.68
CA ALA A 48 -10.47 -30.10 -1.87
C ALA A 48 -9.86 -28.74 -1.51
N SER A 49 -8.56 -28.72 -1.24
CA SER A 49 -7.80 -27.49 -0.89
C SER A 49 -7.84 -26.39 -1.98
N PHE A 50 -8.30 -26.71 -3.19
CA PHE A 50 -8.52 -25.76 -4.28
C PHE A 50 -9.79 -24.90 -4.10
N ASP A 51 -10.70 -25.27 -3.19
CA ASP A 51 -11.95 -24.57 -2.98
C ASP A 51 -11.79 -23.20 -2.27
N MET A 52 -10.66 -22.94 -1.61
CA MET A 52 -10.46 -21.69 -0.89
C MET A 52 -10.32 -20.47 -1.81
N LEU A 53 -9.67 -20.63 -2.96
CA LEU A 53 -9.56 -19.52 -3.92
C LEU A 53 -10.86 -19.29 -4.69
N SER A 54 -11.61 -20.34 -5.00
CA SER A 54 -12.94 -20.24 -5.63
C SER A 54 -13.95 -19.60 -4.68
N LYS A 55 -13.90 -19.92 -3.39
CA LYS A 55 -14.73 -19.27 -2.36
C LYS A 55 -14.38 -17.81 -2.14
N LEU A 56 -13.12 -17.42 -2.22
CA LEU A 56 -12.71 -16.00 -2.23
C LEU A 56 -13.33 -15.24 -3.41
N ALA A 57 -13.44 -15.88 -4.58
CA ALA A 57 -13.99 -15.27 -5.78
C ALA A 57 -15.52 -15.25 -5.85
N SER A 58 -16.20 -16.19 -5.19
CA SER A 58 -17.65 -16.42 -5.36
C SER A 58 -18.55 -15.54 -4.50
N SER A 59 -18.02 -14.81 -3.52
CA SER A 59 -18.82 -13.92 -2.66
C SER A 59 -18.01 -12.74 -2.14
N GLU A 60 -18.07 -11.64 -2.86
CA GLU A 60 -17.49 -10.37 -2.40
C GLU A 60 -18.35 -9.76 -1.28
N ILE A 61 -17.69 -9.27 -0.24
CA ILE A 61 -18.31 -8.49 0.83
C ILE A 61 -17.89 -7.03 0.64
N SER A 62 -18.84 -6.14 0.41
CA SER A 62 -18.56 -4.71 0.35
C SER A 62 -18.32 -4.15 1.75
N ILE A 63 -17.21 -3.42 1.92
CA ILE A 63 -16.84 -2.72 3.18
C ILE A 63 -16.76 -1.23 2.88
N THR A 64 -17.57 -0.44 3.58
CA THR A 64 -17.61 1.02 3.45
C THR A 64 -17.21 1.77 4.73
N SER A 65 -17.02 1.05 5.84
CA SER A 65 -16.66 1.59 7.15
C SER A 65 -15.88 0.58 7.97
N ALA A 66 -15.43 0.96 9.17
CA ALA A 66 -14.69 0.09 10.07
C ALA A 66 -15.46 -1.21 10.37
N THR A 67 -14.79 -2.36 10.22
CA THR A 67 -15.38 -3.68 10.44
C THR A 67 -14.30 -4.74 10.64
N THR A 68 -14.72 -5.94 11.07
CA THR A 68 -13.85 -7.13 11.10
C THR A 68 -14.03 -7.95 9.82
N ALA A 69 -12.93 -8.34 9.20
CA ALA A 69 -12.93 -9.18 8.00
C ALA A 69 -13.42 -10.60 8.32
N THR A 70 -14.07 -11.23 7.36
CA THR A 70 -14.57 -12.60 7.45
C THR A 70 -13.59 -13.56 6.76
N LEU A 71 -13.28 -14.67 7.43
CA LEU A 71 -12.43 -15.73 6.89
C LEU A 71 -13.02 -16.34 5.61
N GLY A 72 -12.16 -16.69 4.67
CA GLY A 72 -12.55 -17.33 3.41
C GLY A 72 -13.36 -16.44 2.47
N ARG A 73 -13.28 -15.10 2.60
CA ARG A 73 -14.05 -14.15 1.80
C ARG A 73 -13.14 -13.11 1.14
N MET A 74 -13.58 -12.61 -0.01
CA MET A 74 -13.04 -11.42 -0.64
C MET A 74 -13.79 -10.18 -0.14
N HIS A 75 -13.06 -9.19 0.33
CA HIS A 75 -13.61 -7.93 0.83
C HIS A 75 -13.27 -6.81 -0.14
N VAL A 76 -14.26 -6.06 -0.58
CA VAL A 76 -14.10 -4.89 -1.45
C VAL A 76 -14.27 -3.64 -0.60
N CYS A 77 -13.17 -2.96 -0.34
CA CYS A 77 -13.15 -1.72 0.42
C CYS A 77 -13.47 -0.55 -0.52
N SER A 78 -14.60 0.14 -0.31
CA SER A 78 -15.12 1.19 -1.19
C SER A 78 -15.65 2.42 -0.44
N GLY A 79 -15.43 2.54 0.87
CA GLY A 79 -15.88 3.68 1.66
C GLY A 79 -15.19 4.98 1.26
N THR A 80 -15.98 6.05 1.06
CA THR A 80 -15.47 7.36 0.59
C THR A 80 -15.57 8.47 1.62
N SER A 81 -16.27 8.23 2.74
CA SER A 81 -16.57 9.29 3.73
C SER A 81 -15.37 9.63 4.61
N ALA A 82 -14.62 8.64 5.09
CA ALA A 82 -13.48 8.81 5.99
C ALA A 82 -12.48 7.65 5.81
N ASN A 83 -11.26 7.83 6.31
CA ASN A 83 -10.34 6.70 6.51
C ASN A 83 -10.93 5.74 7.54
N TYR A 84 -10.76 4.44 7.35
CA TYR A 84 -11.31 3.43 8.26
C TYR A 84 -10.39 2.22 8.41
N THR A 85 -10.69 1.40 9.43
CA THR A 85 -9.89 0.22 9.76
C THR A 85 -10.69 -1.05 9.46
N VAL A 86 -10.05 -1.99 8.78
CA VAL A 86 -10.50 -3.38 8.65
C VAL A 86 -9.65 -4.23 9.60
N THR A 87 -10.27 -4.77 10.63
CA THR A 87 -9.60 -5.63 11.60
C THR A 87 -9.59 -7.07 11.09
N LEU A 88 -8.45 -7.73 11.13
CA LEU A 88 -8.37 -9.16 10.82
C LEU A 88 -8.87 -9.98 12.01
N PRO A 89 -9.51 -11.13 11.80
CA PRO A 89 -9.87 -12.03 12.89
C PRO A 89 -8.63 -12.59 13.58
N SER A 90 -8.81 -13.08 14.82
CA SER A 90 -7.73 -13.74 15.55
C SER A 90 -7.11 -14.87 14.72
N PRO A 91 -5.79 -14.99 14.67
CA PRO A 91 -5.13 -16.08 13.97
C PRO A 91 -5.27 -17.42 14.71
N THR A 92 -5.52 -17.40 16.03
CA THR A 92 -5.64 -18.62 16.84
C THR A 92 -6.80 -19.50 16.35
N GLY A 93 -6.52 -20.76 16.02
CA GLY A 93 -7.50 -21.71 15.47
C GLY A 93 -7.83 -21.48 13.98
N ASN A 94 -7.14 -20.56 13.30
CA ASN A 94 -7.39 -20.19 11.91
C ASN A 94 -6.20 -20.46 10.99
N ALA A 95 -5.26 -21.32 11.39
CA ALA A 95 -4.15 -21.73 10.53
C ALA A 95 -4.64 -22.26 9.18
N GLY A 96 -3.99 -21.86 8.10
CA GLY A 96 -4.34 -22.22 6.73
C GLY A 96 -5.54 -21.46 6.14
N LYS A 97 -6.22 -20.59 6.90
CA LYS A 97 -7.34 -19.80 6.38
C LYS A 97 -6.85 -18.58 5.61
N LEU A 98 -7.65 -18.15 4.62
CA LEU A 98 -7.37 -17.02 3.75
C LEU A 98 -8.36 -15.87 3.98
N ILE A 99 -7.89 -14.66 3.69
CA ILE A 99 -8.72 -13.46 3.55
C ILE A 99 -8.26 -12.73 2.30
N GLY A 100 -9.20 -12.36 1.43
CA GLY A 100 -8.95 -11.46 0.31
C GLY A 100 -9.39 -10.03 0.64
N LEU A 101 -8.56 -9.07 0.23
CA LEU A 101 -8.82 -7.64 0.37
C LEU A 101 -8.58 -6.98 -0.99
N ARG A 102 -9.50 -6.15 -1.45
CA ARG A 102 -9.39 -5.34 -2.67
C ARG A 102 -9.85 -3.93 -2.38
N MET A 103 -9.00 -2.97 -2.66
CA MET A 103 -9.36 -1.55 -2.62
C MET A 103 -9.99 -1.16 -3.95
N ALA A 104 -11.20 -0.61 -3.93
CA ALA A 104 -11.88 -0.14 -5.13
C ALA A 104 -11.03 0.94 -5.83
N ALA A 105 -11.06 0.97 -7.17
CA ALA A 105 -10.27 1.93 -7.94
C ALA A 105 -10.68 3.40 -7.67
N GLY A 106 -11.96 3.63 -7.34
CA GLY A 106 -12.48 4.94 -6.97
C GLY A 106 -12.38 5.29 -5.48
N LEU A 107 -11.64 4.50 -4.69
CA LEU A 107 -11.45 4.78 -3.27
C LEU A 107 -10.61 6.06 -3.10
N THR A 108 -11.14 7.03 -2.37
CA THR A 108 -10.47 8.32 -2.07
C THR A 108 -9.91 8.38 -0.65
N LYS A 109 -10.04 7.30 0.11
CA LYS A 109 -9.65 7.21 1.52
C LYS A 109 -8.64 6.09 1.74
N LEU A 110 -7.87 6.21 2.79
CA LEU A 110 -6.94 5.19 3.22
C LEU A 110 -7.66 4.14 4.07
N VAL A 111 -7.32 2.88 3.85
CA VAL A 111 -7.83 1.75 4.65
C VAL A 111 -6.69 1.16 5.44
N THR A 112 -6.82 1.17 6.74
CA THR A 112 -5.87 0.50 7.64
C THR A 112 -6.31 -0.94 7.84
N ILE A 113 -5.44 -1.90 7.53
CA ILE A 113 -5.63 -3.30 7.89
C ILE A 113 -4.92 -3.52 9.22
N ASP A 114 -5.66 -3.90 10.26
CA ASP A 114 -5.11 -4.13 11.61
C ASP A 114 -5.22 -5.62 11.97
N ALA A 115 -4.09 -6.23 12.22
CA ALA A 115 -4.04 -7.63 12.65
C ALA A 115 -4.47 -7.86 14.11
N GLY A 116 -4.61 -6.78 14.88
CA GLY A 116 -4.88 -6.86 16.32
C GLY A 116 -3.61 -6.86 17.19
N SER A 117 -3.82 -6.80 18.49
CA SER A 117 -2.71 -6.73 19.46
C SER A 117 -1.90 -8.03 19.46
N GLY A 118 -0.58 -7.92 19.36
CA GLY A 118 0.34 -9.06 19.39
C GLY A 118 0.39 -9.89 18.10
N VAL A 119 -0.35 -9.50 17.06
CA VAL A 119 -0.41 -10.18 15.76
C VAL A 119 0.22 -9.30 14.69
N LEU A 120 0.91 -9.90 13.74
CA LEU A 120 1.62 -9.18 12.67
C LEU A 120 1.11 -9.56 11.28
N ILE A 121 1.19 -8.61 10.36
CA ILE A 121 1.06 -8.82 8.91
C ILE A 121 2.44 -8.61 8.30
N ASN A 122 3.12 -9.66 7.85
CA ASN A 122 4.49 -9.58 7.34
C ASN A 122 5.43 -8.74 8.25
N GLY A 123 5.38 -8.99 9.56
CA GLY A 123 6.25 -8.32 10.53
C GLY A 123 5.77 -6.97 11.07
N THR A 124 4.63 -6.43 10.64
CA THR A 124 4.02 -5.22 11.20
C THR A 124 2.59 -5.45 11.63
N ARG A 125 2.14 -4.77 12.67
CA ARG A 125 0.75 -4.90 13.17
C ARG A 125 -0.26 -4.37 12.17
N THR A 126 0.03 -3.25 11.55
CA THR A 126 -0.91 -2.55 10.67
C THR A 126 -0.32 -2.35 9.29
N ARG A 127 -1.18 -2.34 8.27
CA ARG A 127 -0.86 -1.97 6.89
C ARG A 127 -1.88 -0.98 6.37
N ILE A 128 -1.41 0.07 5.72
CA ILE A 128 -2.28 1.05 5.06
C ILE A 128 -2.36 0.69 3.58
N MET A 129 -3.57 0.54 3.07
CA MET A 129 -3.87 0.27 1.66
C MET A 129 -4.72 1.40 1.07
N TRP A 130 -4.65 1.59 -0.23
CA TRP A 130 -5.40 2.61 -0.95
C TRP A 130 -5.87 2.14 -2.32
N ALA A 131 -6.49 3.03 -3.10
CA ALA A 131 -7.16 2.72 -4.37
C ALA A 131 -6.35 1.81 -5.31
N GLY A 132 -6.99 0.76 -5.79
CA GLY A 132 -6.42 -0.19 -6.75
C GLY A 132 -5.47 -1.23 -6.16
N GLU A 133 -5.18 -1.19 -4.86
CA GLU A 133 -4.41 -2.24 -4.18
C GLU A 133 -5.24 -3.47 -3.88
N SER A 134 -4.56 -4.61 -3.74
CA SER A 134 -5.18 -5.85 -3.27
C SER A 134 -4.20 -6.70 -2.48
N ALA A 135 -4.71 -7.55 -1.62
CA ALA A 135 -3.94 -8.53 -0.87
C ALA A 135 -4.73 -9.82 -0.68
N ILE A 136 -4.07 -10.95 -0.76
CA ILE A 136 -4.54 -12.22 -0.24
C ILE A 136 -3.65 -12.56 0.94
N LEU A 137 -4.26 -12.69 2.10
CA LEU A 137 -3.58 -12.95 3.36
C LEU A 137 -3.83 -14.40 3.78
N LEU A 138 -2.77 -15.10 4.15
CA LEU A 138 -2.79 -16.45 4.73
C LEU A 138 -2.48 -16.36 6.22
N CYS A 139 -3.24 -17.06 7.03
CA CYS A 139 -3.00 -17.23 8.46
C CYS A 139 -2.13 -18.46 8.73
N ASP A 140 -1.07 -18.33 9.55
CA ASP A 140 -0.26 -19.47 10.01
C ASP A 140 -0.67 -20.01 11.39
N GLY A 141 -1.71 -19.41 12.00
CA GLY A 141 -2.16 -19.71 13.35
C GLY A 141 -1.65 -18.74 14.41
N SER A 142 -0.67 -17.92 14.09
CA SER A 142 -0.08 -16.88 14.96
C SER A 142 -0.09 -15.49 14.30
N ASN A 143 0.12 -15.43 13.01
CA ASN A 143 0.26 -14.20 12.24
C ASN A 143 -0.42 -14.32 10.86
N TRP A 144 -0.44 -13.21 10.13
CA TRP A 144 -0.93 -13.11 8.78
C TRP A 144 0.21 -12.84 7.80
N PHE A 145 0.16 -13.46 6.63
CA PHE A 145 1.16 -13.31 5.57
C PHE A 145 0.47 -12.95 4.26
N LYS A 146 0.92 -11.91 3.60
CA LYS A 146 0.51 -11.62 2.23
C LYS A 146 1.18 -12.61 1.28
N ILE A 147 0.39 -13.43 0.61
CA ILE A 147 0.85 -14.42 -0.36
C ILE A 147 0.64 -13.99 -1.80
N ALA A 148 -0.28 -13.04 -2.05
CA ALA A 148 -0.54 -12.47 -3.37
C ALA A 148 -1.20 -11.09 -3.25
N GLY A 149 -1.27 -10.37 -4.37
CA GLY A 149 -1.97 -9.10 -4.50
C GLY A 149 -1.16 -8.02 -5.19
N LYS A 150 -1.85 -6.95 -5.56
CA LYS A 150 -1.28 -5.80 -6.25
C LYS A 150 -0.85 -4.73 -5.23
N PHE A 151 0.37 -4.25 -5.37
CA PHE A 151 0.85 -3.03 -4.71
C PHE A 151 0.72 -1.84 -5.66
N VAL A 152 0.27 -0.70 -5.14
CA VAL A 152 0.24 0.56 -5.88
C VAL A 152 1.11 1.56 -5.12
N PRO A 153 2.25 2.00 -5.66
CA PRO A 153 3.12 2.96 -4.98
C PRO A 153 2.40 4.28 -4.75
N MET A 154 2.56 4.86 -3.57
CA MET A 154 2.17 6.22 -3.32
C MET A 154 3.18 7.17 -3.95
N SER A 155 2.69 8.24 -4.55
CA SER A 155 3.51 9.31 -5.10
C SER A 155 2.86 10.67 -4.86
N CYS A 156 3.70 11.67 -4.70
CA CYS A 156 3.25 13.05 -4.62
C CYS A 156 4.30 13.96 -5.28
N ASN A 157 3.84 14.98 -5.99
CA ASN A 157 4.68 16.01 -6.55
C ASN A 157 4.08 17.38 -6.23
N MET A 158 4.90 18.24 -5.65
CA MET A 158 4.52 19.59 -5.29
C MET A 158 5.52 20.59 -5.83
N ALA A 159 5.05 21.79 -6.10
CA ALA A 159 5.86 22.89 -6.56
C ALA A 159 5.57 24.18 -5.79
N ARG A 160 6.47 25.13 -5.97
CA ARG A 160 6.24 26.51 -5.60
C ARG A 160 5.85 27.32 -6.84
N ALA A 161 4.66 27.91 -6.80
CA ALA A 161 4.13 28.73 -7.91
C ALA A 161 4.44 30.24 -7.79
N THR A 162 5.02 30.69 -6.69
CA THR A 162 5.28 32.12 -6.44
C THR A 162 6.74 32.37 -6.14
N SER A 163 7.22 33.58 -6.49
CA SER A 163 8.61 33.99 -6.21
C SER A 163 8.93 34.03 -4.72
N LEU A 164 10.18 33.74 -4.42
CA LEU A 164 10.73 33.86 -3.09
C LEU A 164 12.10 34.54 -3.22
N SER A 165 12.27 35.72 -2.61
CA SER A 165 13.59 36.30 -2.45
C SER A 165 14.14 35.98 -1.07
N GLY A 166 15.45 35.71 -1.01
CA GLY A 166 16.15 35.42 0.23
C GLY A 166 17.55 36.04 0.25
N GLY A 167 17.95 36.51 1.43
CA GLY A 167 19.30 36.92 1.75
C GLY A 167 20.23 35.77 2.07
N PRO A 168 21.47 36.04 2.46
CA PRO A 168 22.41 35.03 2.91
C PRO A 168 21.84 34.23 4.09
N GLY A 169 22.01 32.90 4.05
CA GLY A 169 21.54 31.99 5.08
C GLY A 169 20.67 30.87 4.58
N SER A 170 20.06 30.14 5.50
CA SER A 170 19.11 29.08 5.18
C SER A 170 17.72 29.67 4.94
N LEU A 171 17.11 29.27 3.83
CA LEU A 171 15.78 29.69 3.44
C LEU A 171 14.91 28.46 3.21
N TYR A 172 13.76 28.41 3.86
CA TYR A 172 12.73 27.42 3.62
C TYR A 172 11.98 27.73 2.31
N ILE A 173 11.75 26.74 1.47
CA ILE A 173 11.00 26.87 0.21
C ILE A 173 9.62 26.26 0.40
N PRO A 174 8.58 27.04 0.72
CA PRO A 174 7.24 26.51 0.93
C PRO A 174 6.63 26.07 -0.41
N MET A 175 6.23 24.82 -0.50
CA MET A 175 5.52 24.26 -1.65
C MET A 175 4.03 24.56 -1.52
N ASN A 176 3.50 25.36 -2.42
CA ASN A 176 2.12 25.87 -2.33
C ASN A 176 1.22 25.42 -3.49
N THR A 177 1.72 24.54 -4.34
CA THR A 177 0.97 24.03 -5.48
C THR A 177 1.16 22.52 -5.59
N THR A 178 0.06 21.78 -5.62
CA THR A 178 0.08 20.35 -5.89
C THR A 178 0.08 20.13 -7.41
N ILE A 179 1.12 19.48 -7.92
CA ILE A 179 1.18 19.04 -9.32
C ILE A 179 0.47 17.69 -9.48
N SER A 180 0.74 16.77 -8.57
CA SER A 180 0.13 15.44 -8.56
C SER A 180 0.11 14.89 -7.14
N ASP A 181 -1.04 14.47 -6.69
CA ASP A 181 -1.25 13.69 -5.47
C ASP A 181 -2.44 12.74 -5.70
N PRO A 182 -2.21 11.55 -6.29
CA PRO A 182 -3.29 10.60 -6.57
C PRO A 182 -4.06 10.16 -5.33
N THR A 183 -3.46 10.26 -4.14
CA THR A 183 -4.12 9.90 -2.88
C THR A 183 -4.98 11.02 -2.32
N GLY A 184 -4.69 12.27 -2.66
CA GLY A 184 -5.26 13.46 -2.04
C GLY A 184 -4.92 13.62 -0.54
N ALA A 185 -3.90 12.89 -0.06
CA ALA A 185 -3.57 12.79 1.37
C ALA A 185 -2.12 13.17 1.69
N MET A 186 -1.29 13.46 0.68
CA MET A 186 0.14 13.70 0.87
C MET A 186 0.53 15.17 0.69
N ALA A 187 -0.11 15.89 -0.22
CA ALA A 187 0.21 17.30 -0.47
C ALA A 187 -0.31 18.20 0.66
N ASP A 188 0.59 18.90 1.35
CA ASP A 188 0.25 19.90 2.37
C ASP A 188 0.69 21.29 1.92
N THR A 189 -0.27 22.09 1.48
CA THR A 189 -0.06 23.47 1.00
C THR A 189 -0.28 24.52 2.09
N SER A 190 -0.54 24.14 3.32
CA SER A 190 -1.00 25.04 4.38
C SER A 190 -0.16 25.01 5.66
N THR A 191 0.16 23.85 6.16
CA THR A 191 0.83 23.71 7.46
C THR A 191 2.34 23.47 7.31
N ASN A 192 2.70 22.39 6.59
CA ASN A 192 4.10 22.04 6.37
C ASN A 192 4.64 22.60 5.04
N TYR A 193 3.75 23.00 4.12
CA TYR A 193 4.12 23.45 2.78
C TYR A 193 5.07 22.47 2.10
N GLY A 194 4.73 21.19 2.16
CA GLY A 194 5.56 20.09 1.69
C GLY A 194 4.74 18.81 1.51
N ILE A 195 5.41 17.67 1.52
CA ILE A 195 4.77 16.37 1.38
C ILE A 195 4.69 15.68 2.75
N VAL A 196 3.48 15.33 3.18
CA VAL A 196 3.25 14.52 4.39
C VAL A 196 3.06 13.07 3.96
N PHE A 197 3.84 12.16 4.51
CA PHE A 197 3.75 10.74 4.16
C PHE A 197 2.48 10.11 4.76
N ALA A 198 1.59 9.67 3.90
CA ALA A 198 0.30 9.12 4.32
C ALA A 198 0.40 7.70 4.89
N ARG A 199 1.46 6.96 4.57
CA ARG A 199 1.76 5.64 5.17
C ARG A 199 3.26 5.47 5.42
N PRO A 200 3.64 4.60 6.40
CA PRO A 200 5.03 4.26 6.62
C PRO A 200 5.56 3.44 5.44
N GLY A 201 6.82 3.64 5.08
CA GLY A 201 7.46 2.94 3.98
C GLY A 201 8.81 3.53 3.61
N THR A 202 9.46 2.94 2.61
CA THR A 202 10.67 3.48 2.01
C THR A 202 10.31 4.31 0.80
N TYR A 203 10.82 5.53 0.70
CA TYR A 203 10.51 6.46 -0.38
C TYR A 203 11.78 6.97 -1.04
N LEU A 204 11.75 7.04 -2.37
CA LEU A 204 12.66 7.89 -3.14
C LEU A 204 12.11 9.33 -3.09
N MET A 205 12.95 10.25 -2.68
CA MET A 205 12.64 11.68 -2.52
C MET A 205 13.53 12.48 -3.47
N LEU A 206 12.95 13.41 -4.17
CA LEU A 206 13.65 14.32 -5.08
C LEU A 206 13.30 15.75 -4.71
N GLY A 207 14.29 16.64 -4.78
CA GLY A 207 14.10 18.06 -4.57
C GLY A 207 14.91 18.86 -5.57
N THR A 208 14.28 19.87 -6.17
CA THR A 208 14.92 20.81 -7.09
C THR A 208 14.73 22.22 -6.59
N ALA A 209 15.82 22.96 -6.43
CA ALA A 209 15.81 24.38 -6.12
C ALA A 209 16.46 25.14 -7.29
N SER A 210 15.70 26.02 -7.92
CA SER A 210 16.12 26.79 -9.07
C SER A 210 16.21 28.27 -8.72
N TYR A 211 17.26 28.93 -9.24
CA TYR A 211 17.62 30.30 -8.93
C TYR A 211 17.67 31.12 -10.21
N SER A 212 17.02 32.26 -10.22
CA SER A 212 17.06 33.21 -11.29
C SER A 212 18.13 34.26 -11.03
N SER A 213 18.94 34.62 -12.04
CA SER A 213 19.80 35.80 -12.06
C SER A 213 20.59 36.01 -10.78
N LEU A 214 21.64 35.22 -10.60
CA LEU A 214 22.61 35.46 -9.52
C LEU A 214 23.25 36.84 -9.67
N VAL A 215 23.17 37.62 -8.59
CA VAL A 215 23.66 39.04 -8.62
C VAL A 215 25.20 39.11 -8.63
N SER A 216 25.88 38.05 -8.18
CA SER A 216 27.32 37.89 -8.17
C SER A 216 27.67 36.40 -8.11
N ASN A 217 28.95 36.05 -8.24
CA ASN A 217 29.40 34.66 -8.14
C ASN A 217 29.08 34.11 -6.74
N ALA A 218 28.15 33.21 -6.66
CA ALA A 218 27.76 32.53 -5.43
C ALA A 218 28.64 31.29 -5.23
N THR A 219 29.40 31.26 -4.16
CA THR A 219 30.35 30.19 -3.88
C THR A 219 29.75 29.02 -3.09
N ASN A 220 28.52 29.16 -2.57
CA ASN A 220 27.88 28.12 -1.79
C ASN A 220 26.35 28.27 -1.90
N ILE A 221 25.78 27.53 -2.83
CA ILE A 221 24.34 27.40 -3.00
C ILE A 221 23.98 25.95 -2.72
N GLN A 222 23.05 25.71 -1.82
CA GLN A 222 22.65 24.36 -1.43
C GLN A 222 21.14 24.14 -1.65
N ALA A 223 20.78 22.97 -2.15
CA ALA A 223 19.44 22.42 -2.03
C ALA A 223 19.45 21.34 -0.93
N LYS A 224 18.48 21.39 -0.04
CA LYS A 224 18.40 20.53 1.15
C LYS A 224 17.02 19.89 1.25
N LEU A 225 17.00 18.58 1.36
CA LEU A 225 15.80 17.82 1.78
C LEU A 225 15.82 17.68 3.29
N ASN A 226 14.67 17.95 3.92
CA ASN A 226 14.50 17.81 5.37
C ASN A 226 13.27 16.94 5.64
N ILE A 227 13.40 16.03 6.62
CA ILE A 227 12.28 15.26 7.18
C ILE A 227 12.05 15.76 8.59
N ASN A 228 10.84 16.22 8.91
CA ASN A 228 10.48 16.79 10.21
C ASN A 228 11.43 17.91 10.66
N GLY A 229 11.85 18.76 9.72
CA GLY A 229 12.80 19.83 9.98
C GLY A 229 14.27 19.40 10.09
N THR A 230 14.55 18.09 10.11
CA THR A 230 15.94 17.59 10.15
C THR A 230 16.46 17.36 8.73
N GLN A 231 17.62 17.95 8.42
CA GLN A 231 18.25 17.77 7.12
C GLN A 231 18.70 16.32 6.93
N VAL A 232 18.21 15.68 5.85
CA VAL A 232 18.57 14.31 5.48
C VAL A 232 19.46 14.23 4.26
N ARG A 233 19.45 15.29 3.42
CA ARG A 233 20.31 15.40 2.23
C ARG A 233 20.59 16.86 1.93
N ASN A 234 21.82 17.16 1.47
CA ASN A 234 22.12 18.41 0.79
C ASN A 234 23.01 18.18 -0.43
N VAL A 235 22.89 19.06 -1.38
CA VAL A 235 23.78 19.17 -2.54
C VAL A 235 24.20 20.62 -2.65
N THR A 236 25.48 20.83 -2.90
CA THR A 236 26.08 22.17 -3.02
C THR A 236 26.51 22.41 -4.47
N ALA A 237 26.23 23.59 -4.96
CA ALA A 237 26.72 24.07 -6.25
C ALA A 237 27.30 25.47 -6.12
N ASN A 238 28.16 25.83 -7.04
CA ASN A 238 28.67 27.18 -7.23
C ASN A 238 28.01 27.82 -8.44
N GLY A 239 27.47 29.02 -8.27
CA GLY A 239 26.77 29.74 -9.33
C GLY A 239 27.61 30.88 -9.88
N LEU A 240 27.47 31.16 -11.19
CA LEU A 240 28.08 32.30 -11.86
C LEU A 240 27.11 33.49 -11.89
N SER A 241 27.66 34.70 -11.79
CA SER A 241 26.85 35.92 -11.88
C SER A 241 26.08 35.98 -13.21
N GLY A 242 24.81 36.36 -13.14
CA GLY A 242 23.92 36.50 -14.30
C GLY A 242 23.37 35.16 -14.83
N ALA A 243 23.77 34.01 -14.26
CA ALA A 243 23.32 32.69 -14.71
C ALA A 243 22.06 32.22 -13.96
N TYR A 244 21.29 31.37 -14.63
CA TYR A 244 20.32 30.52 -14.01
C TYR A 244 21.00 29.28 -13.43
N LEU A 245 20.61 28.85 -12.28
CA LEU A 245 21.15 27.65 -11.65
C LEU A 245 20.03 26.80 -11.09
N SER A 246 20.07 25.52 -11.38
CA SER A 246 19.21 24.53 -10.73
C SER A 246 20.07 23.54 -9.94
N VAL A 247 19.70 23.29 -8.69
CA VAL A 247 20.38 22.34 -7.82
C VAL A 247 19.40 21.25 -7.46
N GLU A 248 19.74 20.03 -7.80
CA GLU A 248 18.92 18.85 -7.55
C GLU A 248 19.51 18.01 -6.44
N CYS A 249 18.66 17.48 -5.57
CA CYS A 249 19.06 16.53 -4.53
C CYS A 249 18.09 15.35 -4.48
N SER A 250 18.63 14.18 -4.20
CA SER A 250 17.85 12.96 -4.05
C SER A 250 18.24 12.23 -2.78
N HIS A 251 17.27 11.54 -2.18
CA HIS A 251 17.46 10.75 -0.97
C HIS A 251 16.48 9.58 -0.94
N THR A 252 16.90 8.49 -0.35
CA THR A 252 16.03 7.34 -0.06
C THR A 252 16.04 7.11 1.44
N ALA A 253 14.88 7.10 2.05
CA ALA A 253 14.73 6.84 3.48
C ALA A 253 13.44 6.10 3.79
N THR A 254 13.46 5.38 4.91
CA THR A 254 12.24 4.84 5.55
C THR A 254 11.66 5.91 6.44
N VAL A 255 10.36 6.15 6.31
CA VAL A 255 9.61 7.17 7.04
C VAL A 255 8.40 6.57 7.73
N SER A 256 7.87 7.29 8.70
CA SER A 256 6.60 6.99 9.37
C SER A 256 5.44 7.75 8.72
N ALA A 257 4.21 7.25 8.90
CA ALA A 257 3.03 8.04 8.53
C ALA A 257 2.99 9.33 9.37
N GLY A 258 2.73 10.45 8.71
CA GLY A 258 2.74 11.77 9.34
C GLY A 258 4.09 12.51 9.28
N ASP A 259 5.19 11.83 8.92
CA ASP A 259 6.45 12.53 8.66
C ASP A 259 6.27 13.52 7.50
N ALA A 260 6.95 14.66 7.56
CA ALA A 260 6.84 15.72 6.57
C ALA A 260 8.17 15.96 5.84
N LEU A 261 8.16 15.86 4.51
CA LEU A 261 9.27 16.21 3.65
C LEU A 261 9.15 17.67 3.19
N THR A 262 10.22 18.42 3.35
CA THR A 262 10.29 19.82 2.95
C THR A 262 11.58 20.12 2.20
N LEU A 263 11.57 21.17 1.36
CA LEU A 263 12.72 21.68 0.68
C LEU A 263 13.20 22.98 1.33
N SER A 264 14.50 23.09 1.54
CA SER A 264 15.14 24.35 1.94
C SER A 264 16.40 24.57 1.12
N THR A 265 16.88 25.78 1.13
CA THR A 265 18.13 26.16 0.48
C THR A 265 19.05 26.90 1.45
N TYR A 266 20.34 26.88 1.18
CA TYR A 266 21.31 27.80 1.79
C TYR A 266 21.91 28.66 0.70
N LEU A 267 22.02 29.93 0.95
CA LEU A 267 22.54 30.93 0.06
C LEU A 267 23.69 31.67 0.72
N SER A 268 24.83 31.77 0.04
CA SER A 268 25.93 32.64 0.50
C SER A 268 25.71 34.12 0.15
N LEU A 269 24.74 34.43 -0.70
CA LEU A 269 24.39 35.75 -1.19
C LEU A 269 22.89 35.95 -1.31
N THR A 270 22.45 37.18 -1.47
CA THR A 270 21.06 37.49 -1.82
C THR A 270 20.76 37.08 -3.25
N VAL A 271 19.76 36.22 -3.44
CA VAL A 271 19.29 35.75 -4.74
C VAL A 271 17.78 35.65 -4.74
N ASN A 272 17.18 35.64 -5.94
CA ASN A 272 15.78 35.32 -6.13
C ASN A 272 15.66 33.88 -6.58
N LEU A 273 14.81 33.14 -5.90
CA LEU A 273 14.38 31.83 -6.36
C LEU A 273 13.41 32.01 -7.52
N PHE A 274 13.63 31.24 -8.58
CA PHE A 274 12.87 31.36 -9.82
C PHE A 274 11.42 30.95 -9.65
N THR A 275 10.50 31.59 -10.38
CA THR A 275 9.09 31.43 -10.16
C THR A 275 8.18 31.71 -11.33
N SER A 276 8.66 31.97 -12.50
CA SER A 276 7.76 32.30 -13.60
C SER A 276 7.88 31.33 -14.76
N GLY A 277 6.82 30.62 -14.99
CA GLY A 277 6.59 29.78 -16.18
C GLY A 277 6.51 28.27 -15.84
N PRO A 278 5.67 27.53 -16.54
CA PRO A 278 5.72 26.07 -16.53
C PRO A 278 6.92 25.56 -17.34
N PRO A 279 7.58 24.47 -16.90
CA PRO A 279 7.30 23.68 -15.72
C PRO A 279 7.90 24.31 -14.45
N TYR A 280 7.22 24.16 -13.33
CA TYR A 280 7.63 24.69 -12.03
C TYR A 280 9.07 24.29 -11.68
N GLU A 281 9.91 25.30 -11.38
CA GLU A 281 11.35 25.08 -11.23
C GLU A 281 11.79 24.71 -9.81
N ASN A 282 10.97 25.06 -8.79
CA ASN A 282 11.19 24.60 -7.43
C ASN A 282 10.18 23.50 -7.11
N GLN A 283 10.65 22.28 -6.94
CA GLN A 283 9.79 21.11 -6.80
C GLN A 283 10.31 20.16 -5.73
N ILE A 284 9.38 19.44 -5.13
CA ILE A 284 9.66 18.20 -4.40
C ILE A 284 8.76 17.09 -4.91
N SER A 285 9.29 15.89 -4.99
CA SER A 285 8.51 14.72 -5.34
C SER A 285 8.94 13.51 -4.52
N VAL A 286 8.01 12.60 -4.34
CA VAL A 286 8.25 11.33 -3.69
C VAL A 286 7.63 10.20 -4.48
N LEU A 287 8.28 9.05 -4.44
CA LEU A 287 7.77 7.78 -4.96
C LEU A 287 8.07 6.69 -3.94
N GLU A 288 7.04 5.99 -3.52
CA GLU A 288 7.19 4.85 -2.62
C GLU A 288 7.87 3.67 -3.33
N ILE A 289 8.83 3.08 -2.64
CA ILE A 289 9.51 1.85 -3.08
C ILE A 289 8.78 0.66 -2.46
N PRO A 290 8.34 -0.32 -3.25
CA PRO A 290 7.66 -1.51 -2.73
C PRO A 290 8.48 -2.22 -1.67
N SER A 291 7.89 -2.50 -0.52
CA SER A 291 8.53 -3.12 0.65
C SER A 291 7.77 -4.34 1.19
N TRP A 292 7.01 -5.01 0.35
CA TRP A 292 6.23 -6.20 0.74
C TRP A 292 7.06 -7.47 0.66
#